data_41bedbeae43ad33035ae3d444a83ef62
#
_entry.id   41bedbeae43ad33035ae3d444a83ef62
#
_cell.length_a   1.000
_cell.length_b   1.000
_cell.length_c   1.000
_cell.angle_alpha   90.00
_cell.angle_beta   90.00
_cell.angle_gamma   90.00
#
_symmetry.space_group_name_H-M   'P 1'
#
loop_
_entity.id
_entity.type
_entity.pdbx_description
1 polymer ?
#
loop_
_entity_poly.entity_id
_entity_poly.type
_entity_poly.pdbx_seq_one_letter_code
_entity_poly.pdbx_strand_id
1 'polypeptide(L)'
;MLFTRIGECERPVKLLLSGLEHSQVPIALREGLSFPKNRVRELDRALGELPGVSGCVLLSTCNRTELYATSEEDLDPGRLLCRAAGVPYGPYGAAFAPLSGEAAARHLLEVAAGLRSRIWGEDQIISQVREAAALAREARTADSVLDTLFRHAVTAGKRVRAETRLTGVPVSAAEAGARCAEGFFGSLAGRRAVVIGNG
;
A
#
# COMPACT_ATOMS: atom_id res chain seq x y z
N MET A 1 31.77 -39.97 18.88
CA MET A 1 30.45 -40.23 18.26
C MET A 1 29.75 -38.90 18.18
N LEU A 2 30.00 -38.14 17.08
CA LEU A 2 29.42 -36.82 16.83
C LEU A 2 28.12 -37.06 16.02
N PHE A 3 26.97 -36.92 16.65
CA PHE A 3 25.72 -36.74 15.93
C PHE A 3 25.57 -35.26 15.60
N THR A 4 25.93 -34.90 14.40
CA THR A 4 25.58 -33.61 13.78
C THR A 4 24.06 -33.53 13.72
N ARG A 5 23.44 -32.57 14.40
CA ARG A 5 22.04 -32.21 14.23
C ARG A 5 21.83 -31.89 12.76
N ILE A 6 21.12 -32.74 12.06
CA ILE A 6 20.58 -32.49 10.71
C ILE A 6 19.60 -31.35 10.89
N GLY A 7 19.82 -30.27 10.14
CA GLY A 7 19.12 -29.01 10.27
C GLY A 7 17.61 -29.13 10.36
N GLU A 8 17.03 -28.40 11.29
CA GLU A 8 15.65 -28.00 11.24
C GLU A 8 15.41 -27.37 9.88
N CYS A 9 14.53 -27.95 9.09
CA CYS A 9 14.11 -27.39 7.82
C CYS A 9 13.45 -26.05 8.16
N GLU A 10 14.17 -24.94 7.96
CA GLU A 10 13.62 -23.61 8.14
C GLU A 10 12.36 -23.51 7.28
N ARG A 11 11.24 -23.25 7.90
CA ARG A 11 9.98 -23.09 7.15
C ARG A 11 10.16 -21.89 6.22
N PRO A 12 9.76 -22.02 4.95
CA PRO A 12 9.90 -20.92 4.01
C PRO A 12 9.06 -19.72 4.48
N VAL A 13 9.69 -18.56 4.56
CA VAL A 13 9.00 -17.32 4.87
C VAL A 13 8.02 -16.99 3.75
N LYS A 14 6.75 -16.81 4.11
CA LYS A 14 5.65 -16.47 3.20
C LYS A 14 5.51 -14.95 3.13
N LEU A 15 5.33 -14.42 1.94
CA LEU A 15 4.88 -13.06 1.72
C LEU A 15 3.35 -13.06 1.72
N LEU A 16 2.75 -12.26 2.57
CA LEU A 16 1.31 -12.11 2.74
C LEU A 16 0.91 -10.65 2.53
N LEU A 17 -0.23 -10.44 1.92
CA LEU A 17 -0.84 -9.13 1.73
C LEU A 17 -2.32 -9.23 2.06
N SER A 18 -2.84 -8.26 2.77
CA SER A 18 -4.26 -7.96 2.78
C SER A 18 -4.45 -6.45 2.75
N GLY A 19 -5.41 -6.01 1.97
CA GLY A 19 -5.66 -4.59 1.81
C GLY A 19 -7.06 -4.33 1.30
N LEU A 20 -7.46 -3.09 1.41
CA LEU A 20 -8.72 -2.58 0.87
C LEU A 20 -8.48 -1.30 0.08
N GLU A 21 -9.24 -1.16 -0.99
CA GLU A 21 -9.35 0.11 -1.70
C GLU A 21 -10.51 0.92 -1.10
N HIS A 22 -10.24 2.18 -0.82
CA HIS A 22 -11.23 3.06 -0.17
C HIS A 22 -12.50 3.28 -1.03
N SER A 23 -12.43 3.03 -2.34
CA SER A 23 -13.60 3.05 -3.23
C SER A 23 -14.57 1.90 -2.97
N GLN A 24 -14.10 0.81 -2.37
CA GLN A 24 -14.88 -0.41 -2.13
C GLN A 24 -15.55 -0.44 -0.76
N VAL A 25 -15.27 0.55 0.10
CA VAL A 25 -15.84 0.63 1.44
C VAL A 25 -16.62 1.93 1.64
N PRO A 26 -17.72 1.91 2.41
CA PRO A 26 -18.46 3.11 2.81
C PRO A 26 -17.54 4.12 3.50
N ILE A 27 -17.81 5.41 3.31
CA ILE A 27 -17.01 6.52 3.89
C ILE A 27 -16.85 6.35 5.41
N ALA A 28 -17.90 5.97 6.11
CA ALA A 28 -17.88 5.76 7.57
C ALA A 28 -16.88 4.67 8.02
N LEU A 29 -16.55 3.70 7.16
CA LEU A 29 -15.56 2.67 7.47
C LEU A 29 -14.14 3.07 7.08
N ARG A 30 -13.97 4.01 6.13
CA ARG A 30 -12.64 4.44 5.66
C ARG A 30 -11.83 5.09 6.77
N GLU A 31 -12.48 5.90 7.61
CA GLU A 31 -11.82 6.64 8.69
C GLU A 31 -11.16 5.71 9.71
N GLY A 32 -11.74 4.53 9.96
CA GLY A 32 -11.18 3.54 10.88
C GLY A 32 -9.89 2.88 10.38
N LEU A 33 -9.65 2.89 9.06
CA LEU A 33 -8.46 2.28 8.44
C LEU A 33 -7.71 3.26 7.51
N SER A 34 -7.84 4.56 7.73
CA SER A 34 -7.05 5.59 7.06
C SER A 34 -6.13 6.26 8.08
N PHE A 35 -4.83 6.17 7.86
CA PHE A 35 -3.85 6.55 8.87
C PHE A 35 -2.90 7.65 8.38
N PRO A 36 -2.68 8.71 9.17
CA PRO A 36 -1.62 9.66 8.93
C PRO A 36 -0.25 9.03 9.24
N LYS A 37 0.83 9.60 8.71
CA LYS A 37 2.19 9.03 8.75
C LYS A 37 2.69 8.68 10.16
N ASN A 38 2.44 9.53 11.15
CA ASN A 38 2.80 9.25 12.54
C ASN A 38 2.10 8.00 13.06
N ARG A 39 0.83 7.82 12.71
CA ARG A 39 0.05 6.64 13.09
C ARG A 39 0.49 5.38 12.35
N VAL A 40 0.87 5.47 11.07
CA VAL A 40 1.45 4.36 10.31
C VAL A 40 2.66 3.77 11.03
N ARG A 41 3.61 4.62 11.46
CA ARG A 41 4.82 4.18 12.17
C ARG A 41 4.50 3.50 13.51
N GLU A 42 3.51 4.00 14.24
CA GLU A 42 3.05 3.37 15.49
C GLU A 42 2.42 1.99 15.23
N LEU A 43 1.59 1.91 14.17
CA LEU A 43 0.94 0.66 13.76
C LEU A 43 1.96 -0.36 13.25
N ASP A 44 2.97 0.05 12.48
CA ASP A 44 4.05 -0.84 12.06
C ASP A 44 4.72 -1.48 13.29
N ARG A 45 5.06 -0.71 14.33
CA ARG A 45 5.62 -1.26 15.57
C ARG A 45 4.67 -2.26 16.24
N ALA A 46 3.40 -1.86 16.42
CA ALA A 46 2.40 -2.73 17.05
C ALA A 46 2.17 -4.02 16.25
N LEU A 47 2.21 -3.95 14.91
CA LEU A 47 2.09 -5.10 14.02
C LEU A 47 3.32 -6.02 14.12
N GLY A 48 4.52 -5.45 14.18
CA GLY A 48 5.77 -6.21 14.32
C GLY A 48 5.91 -6.94 15.65
N GLU A 49 5.17 -6.51 16.70
CA GLU A 49 5.12 -7.17 18.00
C GLU A 49 4.09 -8.32 18.05
N LEU A 50 3.26 -8.50 17.01
CA LEU A 50 2.26 -9.56 16.98
C LEU A 50 2.93 -10.94 16.73
N PRO A 51 2.46 -11.99 17.42
CA PRO A 51 2.98 -13.33 17.22
C PRO A 51 2.89 -13.79 15.77
N GLY A 52 3.94 -14.44 15.28
CA GLY A 52 4.04 -14.98 13.93
C GLY A 52 4.42 -13.95 12.86
N VAL A 53 4.45 -12.66 13.13
CA VAL A 53 4.91 -11.63 12.19
C VAL A 53 6.43 -11.57 12.21
N SER A 54 7.08 -11.91 11.09
CA SER A 54 8.54 -11.79 10.90
C SER A 54 8.93 -10.39 10.45
N GLY A 55 8.09 -9.78 9.62
CA GLY A 55 8.23 -8.40 9.17
C GLY A 55 6.90 -7.83 8.68
N CYS A 56 6.78 -6.50 8.66
CA CYS A 56 5.61 -5.84 8.10
C CYS A 56 5.89 -4.44 7.57
N VAL A 57 5.08 -4.02 6.60
CA VAL A 57 5.03 -2.66 6.03
C VAL A 57 3.56 -2.30 5.80
N LEU A 58 3.12 -1.20 6.39
CA LEU A 58 1.78 -0.65 6.20
C LEU A 58 1.81 0.47 5.17
N LEU A 59 1.19 0.26 4.02
CA LEU A 59 0.95 1.29 3.01
C LEU A 59 -0.43 1.90 3.22
N SER A 60 -0.49 3.14 3.68
CA SER A 60 -1.73 3.91 3.85
C SER A 60 -1.69 5.18 3.01
N THR A 61 -2.67 5.34 2.13
CA THR A 61 -2.85 6.49 1.24
C THR A 61 -4.30 6.97 1.27
N CYS A 62 -4.62 8.03 0.56
CA CYS A 62 -6.02 8.48 0.43
C CYS A 62 -6.94 7.46 -0.28
N ASN A 63 -6.37 6.49 -1.04
CA ASN A 63 -7.13 5.56 -1.86
C ASN A 63 -7.05 4.10 -1.42
N ARG A 64 -6.09 3.73 -0.56
CA ARG A 64 -5.88 2.35 -0.11
C ARG A 64 -5.21 2.26 1.24
N THR A 65 -5.47 1.16 1.92
CA THR A 65 -4.73 0.73 3.10
C THR A 65 -4.39 -0.74 2.91
N GLU A 66 -3.10 -1.07 2.87
CA GLU A 66 -2.57 -2.39 2.57
C GLU A 66 -1.49 -2.77 3.57
N LEU A 67 -1.62 -3.93 4.19
CA LEU A 67 -0.60 -4.51 5.06
C LEU A 67 0.14 -5.63 4.30
N TYR A 68 1.41 -5.42 4.06
CA TYR A 68 2.36 -6.43 3.60
C TYR A 68 3.05 -7.02 4.81
N ALA A 69 3.04 -8.34 4.94
CA ALA A 69 3.66 -9.04 6.06
C ALA A 69 4.45 -10.25 5.58
N THR A 70 5.47 -10.59 6.33
CA THR A 70 6.20 -11.86 6.20
C THR A 70 5.97 -12.71 7.43
N SER A 71 5.84 -14.02 7.23
CA SER A 71 5.58 -14.99 8.28
C SER A 71 5.97 -16.39 7.83
N GLU A 72 6.36 -17.26 8.76
CA GLU A 72 6.46 -18.71 8.54
C GLU A 72 5.10 -19.40 8.64
N GLU A 73 4.11 -18.71 9.21
CA GLU A 73 2.76 -19.18 9.44
C GLU A 73 1.76 -18.62 8.42
N ASP A 74 0.58 -19.22 8.37
CA ASP A 74 -0.55 -18.68 7.62
C ASP A 74 -1.31 -17.67 8.48
N LEU A 75 -0.98 -16.40 8.32
CA LEU A 75 -1.63 -15.29 8.99
C LEU A 75 -2.63 -14.58 8.06
N ASP A 76 -3.62 -13.95 8.66
CA ASP A 76 -4.53 -13.04 7.96
C ASP A 76 -4.11 -11.58 8.24
N PRO A 77 -3.40 -10.90 7.30
CA PRO A 77 -2.95 -9.53 7.52
C PRO A 77 -4.09 -8.54 7.76
N GLY A 78 -5.30 -8.79 7.22
CA GLY A 78 -6.47 -7.97 7.46
C GLY A 78 -6.93 -8.00 8.93
N ARG A 79 -6.89 -9.19 9.54
CA ARG A 79 -7.18 -9.35 10.97
C ARG A 79 -6.10 -8.70 11.84
N LEU A 80 -4.83 -8.87 11.47
CA LEU A 80 -3.70 -8.24 12.17
C LEU A 80 -3.83 -6.71 12.14
N LEU A 81 -4.15 -6.15 10.97
CA LEU A 81 -4.34 -4.71 10.80
C LEU A 81 -5.51 -4.18 11.66
N CYS A 82 -6.66 -4.84 11.63
CA CYS A 82 -7.82 -4.46 12.45
C CYS A 82 -7.48 -4.53 13.94
N ARG A 83 -6.78 -5.57 14.38
CA ARG A 83 -6.33 -5.74 15.77
C ARG A 83 -5.40 -4.59 16.19
N ALA A 84 -4.40 -4.27 15.40
CA ALA A 84 -3.45 -3.19 15.69
C ALA A 84 -4.12 -1.80 15.66
N ALA A 85 -5.08 -1.61 14.76
CA ALA A 85 -5.83 -0.37 14.63
C ALA A 85 -6.91 -0.19 15.74
N GLY A 86 -7.25 -1.27 16.45
CA GLY A 86 -8.30 -1.23 17.48
C GLY A 86 -9.72 -1.20 16.90
N VAL A 87 -9.92 -1.69 15.67
CA VAL A 87 -11.22 -1.74 15.00
C VAL A 87 -11.73 -3.18 14.84
N PRO A 88 -13.05 -3.42 14.85
CA PRO A 88 -13.60 -4.76 14.65
C PRO A 88 -13.40 -5.21 13.20
N TYR A 89 -12.98 -6.47 13.00
CA TYR A 89 -12.74 -7.04 11.66
C TYR A 89 -14.02 -7.22 10.83
N GLY A 90 -15.13 -7.58 11.47
CA GLY A 90 -16.38 -7.95 10.79
C GLY A 90 -16.83 -6.97 9.69
N PRO A 91 -16.90 -5.66 9.95
CA PRO A 91 -17.33 -4.66 8.96
C PRO A 91 -16.40 -4.55 7.74
N TYR A 92 -15.13 -4.93 7.88
CA TYR A 92 -14.10 -4.82 6.84
C TYR A 92 -13.82 -6.15 6.13
N GLY A 93 -14.19 -7.28 6.73
CA GLY A 93 -13.79 -8.61 6.27
C GLY A 93 -14.08 -8.89 4.80
N ALA A 94 -15.24 -8.46 4.31
CA ALA A 94 -15.63 -8.62 2.90
C ALA A 94 -14.88 -7.68 1.93
N ALA A 95 -14.29 -6.60 2.43
CA ALA A 95 -13.54 -5.64 1.61
C ALA A 95 -12.05 -5.97 1.52
N PHE A 96 -11.54 -6.79 2.42
CA PHE A 96 -10.16 -7.26 2.36
C PHE A 96 -9.96 -8.25 1.21
N ALA A 97 -8.91 -8.05 0.42
CA ALA A 97 -8.49 -8.93 -0.65
C ALA A 97 -7.14 -9.58 -0.27
N PRO A 98 -7.14 -10.80 0.33
CA PRO A 98 -5.90 -11.45 0.72
C PRO A 98 -5.16 -11.98 -0.51
N LEU A 99 -3.85 -11.73 -0.58
CA LEU A 99 -2.94 -12.25 -1.58
C LEU A 99 -1.70 -12.82 -0.90
N SER A 100 -1.00 -13.73 -1.55
CA SER A 100 0.24 -14.31 -1.02
C SER A 100 1.28 -14.55 -2.13
N GLY A 101 2.55 -14.66 -1.72
CA GLY A 101 3.66 -14.99 -2.60
C GLY A 101 3.76 -14.09 -3.82
N GLU A 102 3.83 -14.69 -5.01
CA GLU A 102 3.96 -13.95 -6.28
C GLU A 102 2.81 -12.98 -6.52
N ALA A 103 1.58 -13.34 -6.16
CA ALA A 103 0.42 -12.47 -6.34
C ALA A 103 0.52 -11.20 -5.50
N ALA A 104 1.00 -11.30 -4.25
CA ALA A 104 1.26 -10.15 -3.38
C ALA A 104 2.40 -9.26 -3.92
N ALA A 105 3.49 -9.88 -4.40
CA ALA A 105 4.60 -9.16 -5.00
C ALA A 105 4.19 -8.42 -6.27
N ARG A 106 3.48 -9.10 -7.17
CA ARG A 106 2.92 -8.51 -8.41
C ARG A 106 2.01 -7.32 -8.09
N HIS A 107 1.14 -7.47 -7.10
CA HIS A 107 0.24 -6.40 -6.68
C HIS A 107 1.01 -5.14 -6.29
N LEU A 108 2.07 -5.25 -5.48
CA LEU A 108 2.89 -4.09 -5.10
C LEU A 108 3.58 -3.44 -6.30
N LEU A 109 4.08 -4.23 -7.26
CA LEU A 109 4.68 -3.71 -8.49
C LEU A 109 3.66 -2.93 -9.32
N GLU A 110 2.43 -3.44 -9.46
CA GLU A 110 1.32 -2.77 -10.15
C GLU A 110 0.89 -1.48 -9.44
N VAL A 111 0.84 -1.49 -8.10
CA VAL A 111 0.58 -0.30 -7.29
C VAL A 111 1.65 0.75 -7.52
N ALA A 112 2.92 0.39 -7.40
CA ALA A 112 4.05 1.31 -7.59
C ALA A 112 4.12 1.86 -9.03
N ALA A 113 3.71 1.07 -10.02
CA ALA A 113 3.60 1.51 -11.41
C ALA A 113 2.41 2.46 -11.66
N GLY A 114 1.48 2.60 -10.70
CA GLY A 114 0.27 3.42 -10.84
C GLY A 114 -0.86 2.73 -11.63
N LEU A 115 -0.72 1.44 -11.94
CA LEU A 115 -1.73 0.67 -12.68
C LEU A 115 -2.98 0.37 -11.84
N ARG A 116 -2.86 0.47 -10.52
CA ARG A 116 -3.97 0.32 -9.57
C ARG A 116 -4.41 1.64 -8.95
N SER A 117 -3.96 2.76 -9.48
CA SER A 117 -4.42 4.10 -9.06
C SER A 117 -5.71 4.48 -9.77
N ARG A 118 -6.55 5.29 -9.11
CA ARG A 118 -7.79 5.85 -9.72
C ARG A 118 -7.47 6.73 -10.93
N ILE A 119 -6.33 7.39 -10.89
CA ILE A 119 -5.76 8.13 -12.03
C ILE A 119 -4.53 7.32 -12.45
N TRP A 120 -4.62 6.71 -13.61
CA TRP A 120 -3.53 5.89 -14.14
C TRP A 120 -2.27 6.72 -14.32
N GLY A 121 -1.15 6.21 -13.80
CA GLY A 121 0.13 6.88 -13.91
C GLY A 121 0.36 8.02 -12.89
N GLU A 122 -0.48 8.14 -11.86
CA GLU A 122 -0.29 9.11 -10.78
C GLU A 122 1.13 9.01 -10.17
N ASP A 123 1.86 10.14 -10.13
CA ASP A 123 3.26 10.17 -9.67
C ASP A 123 3.40 9.99 -8.16
N GLN A 124 2.39 10.35 -7.39
CA GLN A 124 2.46 10.36 -5.93
C GLN A 124 2.63 8.97 -5.34
N ILE A 125 2.07 7.92 -5.99
CA ILE A 125 2.10 6.56 -5.46
C ILE A 125 3.51 6.01 -5.28
N ILE A 126 4.47 6.30 -6.18
CA ILE A 126 5.86 5.85 -6.01
C ILE A 126 6.47 6.45 -4.74
N SER A 127 6.20 7.72 -4.49
CA SER A 127 6.68 8.41 -3.29
C SER A 127 6.04 7.83 -2.03
N GLN A 128 4.75 7.48 -2.07
CA GLN A 128 4.03 6.85 -0.96
C GLN A 128 4.54 5.43 -0.68
N VAL A 129 4.80 4.61 -1.71
CA VAL A 129 5.40 3.27 -1.55
C VAL A 129 6.80 3.37 -0.93
N ARG A 130 7.63 4.31 -1.41
CA ARG A 130 8.97 4.54 -0.83
C ARG A 130 8.88 5.01 0.61
N GLU A 131 7.93 5.88 0.93
CA GLU A 131 7.73 6.39 2.28
C GLU A 131 7.25 5.31 3.25
N ALA A 132 6.30 4.46 2.84
CA ALA A 132 5.85 3.33 3.64
C ALA A 132 7.03 2.43 4.06
N ALA A 133 7.89 2.07 3.10
CA ALA A 133 9.11 1.31 3.42
C ALA A 133 10.07 2.07 4.36
N ALA A 134 10.18 3.38 4.24
CA ALA A 134 11.02 4.18 5.13
C ALA A 134 10.47 4.19 6.57
N LEU A 135 9.15 4.35 6.73
CA LEU A 135 8.49 4.30 8.04
C LEU A 135 8.64 2.93 8.71
N ALA A 136 8.51 1.84 7.95
CA ALA A 136 8.71 0.48 8.47
C ALA A 136 10.17 0.24 8.89
N ARG A 137 11.18 0.78 8.15
CA ARG A 137 12.59 0.73 8.58
C ARG A 137 12.82 1.52 9.88
N GLU A 138 12.25 2.71 10.01
CA GLU A 138 12.30 3.50 11.24
C GLU A 138 11.63 2.77 12.42
N ALA A 139 10.55 2.06 12.14
CA ALA A 139 9.86 1.20 13.11
C ALA A 139 10.62 -0.09 13.42
N ARG A 140 11.63 -0.47 12.60
CA ARG A 140 12.37 -1.74 12.63
C ARG A 140 11.51 -2.96 12.36
N THR A 141 10.52 -2.82 11.50
CA THR A 141 9.60 -3.88 11.12
C THR A 141 9.79 -4.39 9.69
N ALA A 142 10.49 -3.65 8.83
CA ALA A 142 10.85 -4.13 7.50
C ALA A 142 12.00 -5.14 7.61
N ASP A 143 11.71 -6.40 7.27
CA ASP A 143 12.75 -7.43 7.09
C ASP A 143 13.44 -7.32 5.72
N SER A 144 14.40 -8.20 5.45
CA SER A 144 15.17 -8.19 4.20
C SER A 144 14.30 -8.50 2.96
N VAL A 145 13.24 -9.30 3.12
CA VAL A 145 12.31 -9.65 2.03
C VAL A 145 11.48 -8.43 1.64
N LEU A 146 10.84 -7.79 2.61
CA LEU A 146 10.03 -6.60 2.38
C LEU A 146 10.87 -5.41 1.91
N ASP A 147 12.05 -5.20 2.51
CA ASP A 147 12.96 -4.14 2.08
C ASP A 147 13.36 -4.29 0.61
N THR A 148 13.71 -5.50 0.22
CA THR A 148 14.05 -5.83 -1.18
C THR A 148 12.86 -5.64 -2.10
N LEU A 149 11.69 -6.15 -1.73
CA LEU A 149 10.45 -6.06 -2.52
C LEU A 149 10.05 -4.60 -2.76
N PHE A 150 9.99 -3.79 -1.72
CA PHE A 150 9.59 -2.38 -1.84
C PHE A 150 10.60 -1.56 -2.65
N ARG A 151 11.90 -1.82 -2.50
CA ARG A 151 12.94 -1.19 -3.31
C ARG A 151 12.81 -1.55 -4.79
N HIS A 152 12.53 -2.82 -5.11
CA HIS A 152 12.27 -3.25 -6.48
C HIS A 152 10.98 -2.68 -7.04
N ALA A 153 9.93 -2.57 -6.24
CA ALA A 153 8.67 -1.96 -6.65
C ALA A 153 8.85 -0.48 -7.04
N VAL A 154 9.58 0.30 -6.25
CA VAL A 154 9.92 1.69 -6.58
C VAL A 154 10.72 1.77 -7.88
N THR A 155 11.69 0.88 -8.08
CA THR A 155 12.51 0.82 -9.30
C THR A 155 11.66 0.46 -10.51
N ALA A 156 10.81 -0.56 -10.40
CA ALA A 156 9.89 -0.99 -11.47
C ALA A 156 8.90 0.12 -11.84
N GLY A 157 8.31 0.80 -10.85
CA GLY A 157 7.40 1.92 -11.09
C GLY A 157 8.05 3.07 -11.86
N LYS A 158 9.29 3.41 -11.54
CA LYS A 158 10.07 4.41 -12.28
C LYS A 158 10.36 3.96 -13.71
N ARG A 159 10.73 2.67 -13.88
CA ARG A 159 11.05 2.09 -15.18
C ARG A 159 9.82 2.05 -16.09
N VAL A 160 8.68 1.60 -15.58
CA VAL A 160 7.41 1.59 -16.34
C VAL A 160 7.09 2.99 -16.87
N ARG A 161 7.25 4.03 -16.06
CA ARG A 161 7.03 5.41 -16.50
C ARG A 161 8.02 5.91 -17.55
N ALA A 162 9.28 5.52 -17.42
CA ALA A 162 10.31 5.91 -18.39
C ALA A 162 10.16 5.19 -19.74
N GLU A 163 9.69 3.95 -19.74
CA GLU A 163 9.62 3.08 -20.92
C GLU A 163 8.23 3.05 -21.58
N THR A 164 7.21 3.64 -20.93
CA THR A 164 5.84 3.65 -21.45
C THR A 164 5.27 5.07 -21.54
N ARG A 165 4.17 5.24 -22.30
CA ARG A 165 3.47 6.54 -22.41
C ARG A 165 2.45 6.78 -21.27
N LEU A 166 2.57 6.10 -20.15
CA LEU A 166 1.72 6.30 -18.98
C LEU A 166 1.77 7.75 -18.45
N THR A 167 2.86 8.48 -18.69
CA THR A 167 3.05 9.89 -18.33
C THR A 167 2.30 10.88 -19.24
N GLY A 168 1.60 10.45 -20.26
CA GLY A 168 0.75 11.28 -21.12
C GLY A 168 -0.67 11.53 -20.59
N VAL A 169 -1.02 10.91 -19.46
CA VAL A 169 -2.32 11.04 -18.78
C VAL A 169 -2.20 12.10 -17.68
N PRO A 170 -3.28 12.79 -17.29
CA PRO A 170 -3.26 13.75 -16.16
C PRO A 170 -2.62 13.15 -14.91
N VAL A 171 -1.54 13.77 -14.41
CA VAL A 171 -0.75 13.25 -13.29
C VAL A 171 -1.36 13.56 -11.92
N SER A 172 -2.42 14.37 -11.87
CA SER A 172 -3.13 14.70 -10.63
C SER A 172 -4.64 14.83 -10.83
N ALA A 173 -5.39 14.65 -9.74
CA ALA A 173 -6.85 14.86 -9.75
C ALA A 173 -7.20 16.31 -10.14
N ALA A 174 -6.38 17.29 -9.74
CA ALA A 174 -6.57 18.70 -10.09
C ALA A 174 -6.41 18.92 -11.61
N GLU A 175 -5.37 18.34 -12.22
CA GLU A 175 -5.16 18.43 -13.66
C GLU A 175 -6.27 17.70 -14.44
N ALA A 176 -6.68 16.51 -13.99
CA ALA A 176 -7.79 15.80 -14.57
C ALA A 176 -9.10 16.61 -14.50
N GLY A 177 -9.36 17.24 -13.35
CA GLY A 177 -10.52 18.13 -13.17
C GLY A 177 -10.46 19.35 -14.08
N ALA A 178 -9.30 20.00 -14.21
CA ALA A 178 -9.11 21.14 -15.12
C ALA A 178 -9.36 20.75 -16.58
N ARG A 179 -8.82 19.63 -17.04
CA ARG A 179 -9.06 19.11 -18.41
C ARG A 179 -10.53 18.75 -18.66
N CYS A 180 -11.21 18.14 -17.68
CA CYS A 180 -12.64 17.90 -17.77
C CYS A 180 -13.43 19.20 -17.90
N ALA A 181 -13.10 20.21 -17.10
CA ALA A 181 -13.72 21.53 -17.15
C ALA A 181 -13.46 22.24 -18.49
N GLU A 182 -12.23 22.18 -19.01
CA GLU A 182 -11.90 22.70 -20.36
C GLU A 182 -12.70 22.00 -21.45
N GLY A 183 -12.82 20.66 -21.40
CA GLY A 183 -13.61 19.88 -22.35
C GLY A 183 -15.09 20.26 -22.33
N PHE A 184 -15.63 20.60 -21.16
CA PHE A 184 -17.02 21.00 -21.01
C PHE A 184 -17.29 22.46 -21.39
N PHE A 185 -16.40 23.38 -21.02
CA PHE A 185 -16.58 24.81 -21.20
C PHE A 185 -15.87 25.41 -22.44
N GLY A 186 -15.04 24.62 -23.13
CA GLY A 186 -14.23 25.05 -24.26
C GLY A 186 -13.02 25.90 -23.86
N SER A 187 -13.14 26.81 -22.87
CA SER A 187 -12.06 27.62 -22.32
C SER A 187 -12.35 27.96 -20.86
N LEU A 188 -11.29 27.98 -20.05
CA LEU A 188 -11.37 28.38 -18.66
C LEU A 188 -10.95 29.85 -18.45
N ALA A 189 -10.52 30.55 -19.51
CA ALA A 189 -10.10 31.94 -19.42
C ALA A 189 -11.27 32.82 -18.91
N GLY A 190 -11.00 33.62 -17.89
CA GLY A 190 -11.95 34.54 -17.27
C GLY A 190 -13.02 33.85 -16.37
N ARG A 191 -12.97 32.53 -16.19
CA ARG A 191 -13.87 31.79 -15.28
C ARG A 191 -13.31 31.80 -13.85
N ARG A 192 -14.21 31.79 -12.89
CA ARG A 192 -13.86 31.61 -11.48
C ARG A 192 -14.06 30.15 -11.09
N ALA A 193 -13.08 29.57 -10.40
CA ALA A 193 -13.18 28.23 -9.82
C ALA A 193 -13.15 28.34 -8.29
N VAL A 194 -13.92 27.49 -7.62
CA VAL A 194 -13.86 27.29 -6.17
C VAL A 194 -13.44 25.84 -5.95
N VAL A 195 -12.35 25.64 -5.23
CA VAL A 195 -11.86 24.31 -4.84
C VAL A 195 -12.21 24.10 -3.38
N ILE A 196 -12.97 23.03 -3.12
CA ILE A 196 -13.34 22.61 -1.75
C ILE A 196 -12.66 21.28 -1.49
N GLY A 197 -11.73 21.27 -0.56
CA GLY A 197 -10.98 20.08 -0.18
C GLY A 197 -9.74 20.43 0.64
N ASN A 198 -9.13 19.41 1.20
CA ASN A 198 -7.96 19.52 2.06
C ASN A 198 -6.78 18.69 1.46
N GLY A 199 -6.69 18.66 0.17
CA GLY A 199 -5.65 17.97 -0.56
C GLY A 199 -4.40 18.81 -0.75
#